data_1e97dc63ed1d2a70bef96eaa0304e3f5
#
_entry.id   1e97dc63ed1d2a70bef96eaa0304e3f5
#
_cell.length_a   1.000
_cell.length_b   1.000
_cell.length_c   1.000
_cell.angle_alpha   90.00
_cell.angle_beta   90.00
_cell.angle_gamma   90.00
#
_symmetry.space_group_name_H-M   'P 1'
#
loop_
_entity.id
_entity.type
_entity.pdbx_description
1 polymer ?
#
loop_
_entity_poly.entity_id
_entity_poly.type
_entity_poly.pdbx_seq_one_letter_code
_entity_poly.pdbx_strand_id
1 'polypeptide(L)'
;MGKPTTRLDDAILKAAVDHLKYEIEMLKETAGTLSQQPRLSWAVKNALVESFVIHARGLIMFLYHSPAKEDDVMACDYFPHGIWEKHRRPIPGLLETTLTRANKEVAHITSFRIGKRLVDKQWDHKAITDCILNLFRDFFGEVPEGRMPGGYVEWFGALTSAPGAGAEDTDLEETSRRST
;
A
#
# COMPACT_ATOMS: atom_id res chain seq x y z
N MET A 1 -6.65 -37.00 -5.67
CA MET A 1 -7.03 -35.59 -5.57
C MET A 1 -5.78 -34.78 -5.89
N GLY A 2 -5.70 -34.17 -7.09
CA GLY A 2 -4.57 -33.31 -7.45
C GLY A 2 -4.58 -32.06 -6.59
N LYS A 3 -3.39 -31.68 -6.04
CA LYS A 3 -3.20 -30.38 -5.40
C LYS A 3 -3.62 -29.28 -6.42
N PRO A 4 -4.41 -28.26 -5.99
CA PRO A 4 -4.61 -27.10 -6.84
C PRO A 4 -3.23 -26.48 -7.11
N THR A 5 -2.83 -26.45 -8.36
CA THR A 5 -1.55 -25.86 -8.80
C THR A 5 -1.68 -24.34 -8.67
N THR A 6 -1.28 -23.82 -7.54
CA THR A 6 -0.98 -22.40 -7.41
C THR A 6 0.33 -22.12 -8.11
N ARG A 7 0.45 -20.99 -8.79
CA ARG A 7 1.64 -20.58 -9.56
C ARG A 7 2.91 -20.51 -8.67
N LEU A 8 2.75 -20.03 -7.43
CA LEU A 8 3.82 -19.88 -6.44
C LEU A 8 3.60 -20.84 -5.27
N ASP A 9 4.69 -21.30 -4.66
CA ASP A 9 4.63 -22.13 -3.47
C ASP A 9 4.32 -21.32 -2.20
N ASP A 10 3.92 -22.03 -1.14
CA ASP A 10 3.51 -21.42 0.11
C ASP A 10 4.66 -20.70 0.84
N ALA A 11 5.91 -21.13 0.63
CA ALA A 11 7.06 -20.49 1.26
C ALA A 11 7.31 -19.10 0.65
N ILE A 12 7.21 -18.98 -0.67
CA ILE A 12 7.31 -17.70 -1.39
C ILE A 12 6.18 -16.77 -0.96
N LEU A 13 4.94 -17.28 -0.92
CA LEU A 13 3.78 -16.46 -0.55
C LEU A 13 3.89 -15.95 0.89
N LYS A 14 4.32 -16.80 1.82
CA LYS A 14 4.54 -16.39 3.22
C LYS A 14 5.65 -15.36 3.37
N ALA A 15 6.74 -15.50 2.63
CA ALA A 15 7.81 -14.50 2.64
C ALA A 15 7.38 -13.16 2.01
N ALA A 16 6.52 -13.19 1.00
CA ALA A 16 6.01 -11.99 0.34
C ALA A 16 5.10 -11.14 1.24
N VAL A 17 4.50 -11.73 2.30
CA VAL A 17 3.60 -10.99 3.20
C VAL A 17 4.33 -9.90 3.98
N ASP A 18 5.61 -10.08 4.33
CA ASP A 18 6.40 -9.02 4.99
C ASP A 18 6.60 -7.81 4.07
N HIS A 19 6.79 -8.03 2.78
CA HIS A 19 6.85 -6.94 1.80
C HIS A 19 5.49 -6.26 1.64
N LEU A 20 4.42 -7.04 1.62
CA LEU A 20 3.06 -6.49 1.55
C LEU A 20 2.74 -5.62 2.78
N LYS A 21 3.18 -6.07 3.96
CA LYS A 21 3.09 -5.30 5.20
C LYS A 21 3.81 -3.95 5.06
N TYR A 22 5.07 -3.98 4.62
CA TYR A 22 5.86 -2.77 4.37
C TYR A 22 5.16 -1.79 3.44
N GLU A 23 4.61 -2.27 2.31
CA GLU A 23 3.91 -1.43 1.34
C GLU A 23 2.68 -0.74 1.96
N ILE A 24 1.91 -1.47 2.79
CA ILE A 24 0.72 -0.95 3.48
C ILE A 24 1.12 0.08 4.56
N GLU A 25 2.14 -0.20 5.35
CA GLU A 25 2.66 0.71 6.36
C GLU A 25 3.17 2.00 5.72
N MET A 26 3.98 1.90 4.67
CA MET A 26 4.48 3.07 3.93
C MET A 26 3.37 3.90 3.30
N LEU A 27 2.32 3.27 2.78
CA LEU A 27 1.14 4.00 2.28
C LEU A 27 0.52 4.85 3.39
N LYS A 28 0.30 4.27 4.59
CA LYS A 28 -0.30 4.98 5.74
C LYS A 28 0.59 6.09 6.26
N GLU A 29 1.87 5.80 6.48
CA GLU A 29 2.83 6.75 7.05
C GLU A 29 3.03 7.96 6.14
N THR A 30 3.18 7.74 4.84
CA THR A 30 3.33 8.84 3.88
C THR A 30 2.05 9.69 3.78
N ALA A 31 0.87 9.06 3.76
CA ALA A 31 -0.41 9.78 3.78
C ALA A 31 -0.59 10.58 5.09
N GLY A 32 -0.27 9.97 6.24
CA GLY A 32 -0.33 10.61 7.56
C GLY A 32 0.58 11.83 7.65
N THR A 33 1.84 11.68 7.26
CA THR A 33 2.84 12.76 7.26
C THR A 33 2.40 13.91 6.35
N LEU A 34 1.92 13.62 5.14
CA LEU A 34 1.42 14.63 4.21
C LEU A 34 0.22 15.42 4.75
N SER A 35 -0.60 14.77 5.58
CA SER A 35 -1.79 15.39 6.17
C SER A 35 -1.49 16.22 7.42
N GLN A 36 -0.50 15.80 8.22
CA GLN A 36 -0.22 16.38 9.53
C GLN A 36 0.88 17.45 9.53
N GLN A 37 1.77 17.46 8.51
CA GLN A 37 2.91 18.37 8.45
C GLN A 37 2.82 19.39 7.32
N PRO A 38 2.11 20.53 7.52
CA PRO A 38 1.91 21.53 6.47
C PRO A 38 3.19 22.31 6.11
N ARG A 39 4.24 22.24 6.93
CA ARG A 39 5.48 23.04 6.77
C ARG A 39 6.66 22.26 6.16
N LEU A 40 6.38 21.16 5.48
CA LEU A 40 7.44 20.44 4.76
C LEU A 40 8.04 21.30 3.65
N SER A 41 9.36 21.20 3.45
CA SER A 41 9.99 21.81 2.28
C SER A 41 9.38 21.26 0.99
N TRP A 42 9.42 22.03 -0.08
CA TRP A 42 8.89 21.61 -1.38
C TRP A 42 9.45 20.26 -1.84
N ALA A 43 10.76 20.05 -1.68
CA ALA A 43 11.40 18.78 -2.07
C ALA A 43 10.91 17.60 -1.25
N VAL A 44 10.83 17.75 0.08
CA VAL A 44 10.35 16.68 0.98
C VAL A 44 8.89 16.35 0.71
N LYS A 45 8.04 17.37 0.52
CA LYS A 45 6.63 17.15 0.19
C LYS A 45 6.47 16.36 -1.11
N ASN A 46 7.21 16.72 -2.17
CA ASN A 46 7.13 15.97 -3.43
C ASN A 46 7.67 14.55 -3.29
N ALA A 47 8.77 14.34 -2.57
CA ALA A 47 9.30 13.00 -2.32
C ALA A 47 8.29 12.10 -1.58
N LEU A 48 7.57 12.65 -0.59
CA LEU A 48 6.50 11.92 0.10
C LEU A 48 5.31 11.63 -0.81
N VAL A 49 4.91 12.57 -1.66
CA VAL A 49 3.85 12.34 -2.66
C VAL A 49 4.26 11.25 -3.65
N GLU A 50 5.47 11.28 -4.16
CA GLU A 50 5.99 10.25 -5.07
C GLU A 50 6.04 8.89 -4.38
N SER A 51 6.53 8.82 -3.15
CA SER A 51 6.53 7.59 -2.33
C SER A 51 5.11 7.07 -2.13
N PHE A 52 4.18 7.92 -1.67
CA PHE A 52 2.76 7.56 -1.51
C PHE A 52 2.17 6.96 -2.79
N VAL A 53 2.39 7.61 -3.92
CA VAL A 53 1.84 7.18 -5.22
C VAL A 53 2.44 5.85 -5.68
N ILE A 54 3.73 5.61 -5.43
CA ILE A 54 4.40 4.34 -5.76
C ILE A 54 3.79 3.21 -4.93
N HIS A 55 3.65 3.38 -3.61
CA HIS A 55 3.05 2.37 -2.74
C HIS A 55 1.57 2.13 -3.07
N ALA A 56 0.78 3.19 -3.28
CA ALA A 56 -0.61 3.06 -3.71
C ALA A 56 -0.73 2.26 -5.02
N ARG A 57 0.11 2.59 -6.03
CA ARG A 57 0.14 1.88 -7.30
C ARG A 57 0.49 0.40 -7.12
N GLY A 58 1.53 0.09 -6.35
CA GLY A 58 1.97 -1.29 -6.08
C GLY A 58 0.85 -2.12 -5.45
N LEU A 59 0.21 -1.58 -4.42
CA LEU A 59 -0.90 -2.24 -3.71
C LEU A 59 -2.14 -2.45 -4.59
N ILE A 60 -2.51 -1.47 -5.42
CA ILE A 60 -3.63 -1.61 -6.36
C ILE A 60 -3.30 -2.67 -7.41
N MET A 61 -2.08 -2.67 -7.94
CA MET A 61 -1.64 -3.68 -8.90
C MET A 61 -1.66 -5.08 -8.30
N PHE A 62 -1.17 -5.25 -7.06
CA PHE A 62 -1.23 -6.51 -6.34
C PHE A 62 -2.66 -7.08 -6.28
N LEU A 63 -3.66 -6.24 -5.98
CA LEU A 63 -5.06 -6.67 -5.85
C LEU A 63 -5.75 -6.98 -7.19
N TYR A 64 -5.41 -6.28 -8.27
CA TYR A 64 -6.24 -6.24 -9.48
C TYR A 64 -5.56 -6.72 -10.74
N HIS A 65 -4.23 -6.71 -10.82
CA HIS A 65 -3.55 -7.11 -12.04
C HIS A 65 -3.21 -8.60 -12.06
N SER A 66 -3.10 -9.15 -13.25
CA SER A 66 -2.47 -10.45 -13.45
C SER A 66 -0.95 -10.28 -13.45
N PRO A 67 -0.19 -11.29 -13.00
CA PRO A 67 1.27 -11.22 -13.01
C PRO A 67 1.78 -11.03 -14.44
N ALA A 68 2.66 -10.03 -14.61
CA ALA A 68 3.29 -9.73 -15.89
C ALA A 68 4.62 -10.49 -16.05
N LYS A 69 5.22 -10.92 -14.94
CA LYS A 69 6.47 -11.68 -14.87
C LYS A 69 6.31 -12.88 -13.96
N GLU A 70 7.25 -13.83 -14.08
CA GLU A 70 7.22 -15.07 -13.29
C GLU A 70 7.44 -14.80 -11.79
N ASP A 71 8.20 -13.76 -11.45
CA ASP A 71 8.55 -13.35 -10.09
C ASP A 71 7.54 -12.38 -9.46
N ASP A 72 6.53 -11.92 -10.21
CA ASP A 72 5.45 -11.10 -9.63
C ASP A 72 4.62 -11.92 -8.63
N VAL A 73 4.34 -11.35 -7.45
CA VAL A 73 3.40 -11.91 -6.46
C VAL A 73 2.13 -11.06 -6.47
N MET A 74 0.99 -11.70 -6.70
CA MET A 74 -0.31 -11.02 -6.80
C MET A 74 -1.33 -11.63 -5.84
N ALA A 75 -2.40 -10.91 -5.54
CA ALA A 75 -3.45 -11.39 -4.66
C ALA A 75 -4.05 -12.73 -5.11
N CYS A 76 -4.19 -12.95 -6.42
CA CYS A 76 -4.69 -14.20 -6.98
C CYS A 76 -3.82 -15.43 -6.66
N ASP A 77 -2.53 -15.25 -6.35
CA ASP A 77 -1.65 -16.36 -6.01
C ASP A 77 -1.95 -16.96 -4.64
N TYR A 78 -2.62 -16.22 -3.75
CA TYR A 78 -3.04 -16.69 -2.44
C TYR A 78 -4.30 -17.56 -2.47
N PHE A 79 -4.98 -17.62 -3.61
CA PHE A 79 -6.24 -18.35 -3.78
C PHE A 79 -6.11 -19.48 -4.80
N PRO A 80 -7.01 -20.48 -4.79
CA PRO A 80 -7.19 -21.37 -5.91
C PRO A 80 -7.51 -20.58 -7.19
N HIS A 81 -7.08 -21.10 -8.35
CA HIS A 81 -7.20 -20.43 -9.63
C HIS A 81 -8.60 -19.83 -9.90
N GLY A 82 -8.65 -18.55 -10.20
CA GLY A 82 -9.87 -17.81 -10.56
C GLY A 82 -10.84 -17.53 -9.41
N ILE A 83 -10.49 -17.87 -8.17
CA ILE A 83 -11.36 -17.62 -7.00
C ILE A 83 -11.30 -16.15 -6.63
N TRP A 84 -10.09 -15.56 -6.51
CA TRP A 84 -9.96 -14.15 -6.14
C TRP A 84 -10.68 -13.22 -7.11
N GLU A 85 -10.54 -13.45 -8.41
CA GLU A 85 -11.17 -12.64 -9.45
C GLU A 85 -12.71 -12.67 -9.40
N LYS A 86 -13.29 -13.74 -8.88
CA LYS A 86 -14.75 -13.87 -8.70
C LYS A 86 -15.25 -13.20 -7.41
N HIS A 87 -14.43 -13.18 -6.37
CA HIS A 87 -14.81 -12.68 -5.04
C HIS A 87 -14.47 -11.22 -4.84
N ARG A 88 -13.35 -10.75 -5.42
CA ARG A 88 -12.94 -9.35 -5.27
C ARG A 88 -13.99 -8.39 -5.83
N ARG A 89 -14.18 -7.29 -5.16
CA ARG A 89 -15.01 -6.20 -5.69
C ARG A 89 -14.40 -5.65 -7.00
N PRO A 90 -15.22 -5.09 -7.91
CA PRO A 90 -14.72 -4.32 -9.05
C PRO A 90 -13.79 -3.21 -8.57
N ILE A 91 -12.80 -2.86 -9.38
CA ILE A 91 -11.89 -1.76 -9.04
C ILE A 91 -12.67 -0.45 -8.90
N PRO A 92 -12.58 0.26 -7.76
CA PRO A 92 -13.22 1.56 -7.61
C PRO A 92 -12.66 2.59 -8.59
N GLY A 93 -13.52 3.46 -9.15
CA GLY A 93 -13.11 4.48 -10.12
C GLY A 93 -12.03 5.44 -9.59
N LEU A 94 -11.99 5.69 -8.27
CA LEU A 94 -10.91 6.43 -7.61
C LEU A 94 -9.55 5.74 -7.84
N LEU A 95 -9.49 4.41 -7.70
CA LEU A 95 -8.24 3.66 -7.83
C LEU A 95 -7.84 3.47 -9.31
N GLU A 96 -8.78 3.34 -10.24
CA GLU A 96 -8.49 3.37 -11.68
C GLU A 96 -7.86 4.70 -12.10
N THR A 97 -8.43 5.81 -11.60
CA THR A 97 -7.88 7.15 -11.81
C THR A 97 -6.50 7.28 -11.19
N THR A 98 -6.31 6.75 -9.97
CA THR A 98 -5.02 6.75 -9.27
C THR A 98 -3.96 6.01 -10.08
N LEU A 99 -4.24 4.80 -10.60
CA LEU A 99 -3.32 4.04 -11.45
C LEU A 99 -2.94 4.81 -12.72
N THR A 100 -3.94 5.37 -13.40
CA THR A 100 -3.72 6.14 -14.63
C THR A 100 -2.81 7.33 -14.37
N ARG A 101 -3.10 8.08 -13.31
CA ARG A 101 -2.31 9.25 -12.91
C ARG A 101 -0.90 8.85 -12.45
N ALA A 102 -0.75 7.78 -11.67
CA ALA A 102 0.55 7.30 -11.22
C ALA A 102 1.48 7.01 -12.39
N ASN A 103 0.99 6.31 -13.41
CA ASN A 103 1.75 6.02 -14.62
C ASN A 103 2.09 7.28 -15.44
N LYS A 104 1.19 8.25 -15.52
CA LYS A 104 1.34 9.44 -16.35
C LYS A 104 2.07 10.59 -15.66
N GLU A 105 1.94 10.70 -14.34
CA GLU A 105 2.41 11.87 -13.60
C GLU A 105 3.67 11.60 -12.75
N VAL A 106 3.92 10.34 -12.34
CA VAL A 106 5.05 9.98 -11.47
C VAL A 106 6.05 9.09 -12.20
N ALA A 107 5.60 7.96 -12.74
CA ALA A 107 6.50 6.96 -13.30
C ALA A 107 7.18 7.39 -14.62
N HIS A 108 6.61 8.34 -15.36
CA HIS A 108 7.12 8.77 -16.66
C HIS A 108 7.05 10.29 -16.84
N ILE A 109 7.99 10.85 -17.61
CA ILE A 109 7.89 12.22 -18.12
C ILE A 109 6.98 12.21 -19.33
N THR A 110 5.75 12.71 -19.17
CA THR A 110 4.73 12.68 -20.22
C THR A 110 4.20 14.06 -20.54
N SER A 111 3.70 14.26 -21.77
CA SER A 111 2.98 15.46 -22.15
C SER A 111 1.69 15.69 -21.34
N PHE A 112 1.16 14.64 -20.72
CA PHE A 112 0.01 14.72 -19.83
C PHE A 112 0.24 15.63 -18.60
N ARG A 113 1.50 15.85 -18.23
CA ARG A 113 1.89 16.77 -17.13
C ARG A 113 1.86 18.24 -17.54
N ILE A 114 1.88 18.50 -18.87
CA ILE A 114 1.92 19.87 -19.43
C ILE A 114 0.52 20.47 -19.34
N GLY A 115 0.43 21.72 -18.89
CA GLY A 115 -0.85 22.44 -18.80
C GLY A 115 -1.76 22.10 -17.64
N LYS A 116 -1.41 21.13 -16.79
CA LYS A 116 -2.17 20.84 -15.57
C LYS A 116 -2.02 21.98 -14.55
N ARG A 117 -3.16 22.46 -14.04
CA ARG A 117 -3.18 23.41 -12.90
C ARG A 117 -2.71 22.71 -11.63
N LEU A 118 -2.20 23.48 -10.66
CA LEU A 118 -1.77 22.93 -9.37
C LEU A 118 -2.86 22.15 -8.65
N VAL A 119 -4.12 22.59 -8.74
CA VAL A 119 -5.27 21.90 -8.15
C VAL A 119 -5.50 20.52 -8.75
N ASP A 120 -5.25 20.36 -10.05
CA ASP A 120 -5.43 19.09 -10.76
C ASP A 120 -4.29 18.08 -10.45
N LYS A 121 -3.22 18.55 -9.80
CA LYS A 121 -2.07 17.73 -9.36
C LYS A 121 -2.22 17.21 -7.94
N GLN A 122 -3.21 17.65 -7.20
CA GLN A 122 -3.43 17.18 -5.83
C GLN A 122 -3.89 15.71 -5.83
N TRP A 123 -3.44 15.00 -4.80
CA TRP A 123 -3.85 13.63 -4.53
C TRP A 123 -4.69 13.61 -3.26
N ASP A 124 -5.84 12.96 -3.29
CA ASP A 124 -6.62 12.71 -2.08
C ASP A 124 -6.04 11.50 -1.34
N HIS A 125 -4.93 11.77 -0.61
CA HIS A 125 -4.19 10.75 0.11
C HIS A 125 -5.09 9.94 1.04
N LYS A 126 -5.99 10.63 1.76
CA LYS A 126 -6.90 9.98 2.70
C LYS A 126 -7.88 9.05 1.99
N ALA A 127 -8.61 9.54 0.99
CA ALA A 127 -9.60 8.74 0.28
C ALA A 127 -8.97 7.54 -0.43
N ILE A 128 -7.78 7.72 -1.04
CA ILE A 128 -7.03 6.64 -1.69
C ILE A 128 -6.61 5.59 -0.66
N THR A 129 -6.02 6.02 0.47
CA THR A 129 -5.60 5.12 1.55
C THR A 129 -6.78 4.33 2.11
N ASP A 130 -7.87 5.00 2.49
CA ASP A 130 -9.06 4.35 3.05
C ASP A 130 -9.64 3.33 2.07
N CYS A 131 -9.69 3.66 0.78
CA CYS A 131 -10.18 2.78 -0.26
C CYS A 131 -9.31 1.52 -0.38
N ILE A 132 -7.99 1.66 -0.42
CA ILE A 132 -7.04 0.54 -0.49
C ILE A 132 -7.15 -0.33 0.76
N LEU A 133 -7.15 0.25 1.96
CA LEU A 133 -7.24 -0.50 3.21
C LEU A 133 -8.54 -1.29 3.34
N ASN A 134 -9.66 -0.75 2.83
CA ASN A 134 -10.93 -1.49 2.80
C ASN A 134 -10.85 -2.73 1.89
N LEU A 135 -10.18 -2.64 0.75
CA LEU A 135 -9.97 -3.77 -0.14
C LEU A 135 -9.02 -4.82 0.47
N PHE A 136 -7.98 -4.38 1.19
CA PHE A 136 -7.11 -5.30 1.92
C PHE A 136 -7.83 -5.98 3.09
N ARG A 137 -8.81 -5.33 3.72
CA ARG A 137 -9.66 -5.99 4.72
C ARG A 137 -10.43 -7.17 4.11
N ASP A 138 -11.00 -6.97 2.91
CA ASP A 138 -11.67 -8.06 2.20
C ASP A 138 -10.67 -9.17 1.83
N PHE A 139 -9.50 -8.80 1.28
CA PHE A 139 -8.45 -9.74 0.92
C PHE A 139 -7.99 -10.60 2.12
N PHE A 140 -7.60 -9.98 3.22
CA PHE A 140 -7.14 -10.69 4.43
C PHE A 140 -8.23 -11.55 5.07
N GLY A 141 -9.49 -11.11 4.96
CA GLY A 141 -10.64 -11.87 5.47
C GLY A 141 -10.96 -13.14 4.67
N GLU A 142 -10.52 -13.19 3.41
CA GLU A 142 -10.86 -14.31 2.50
C GLU A 142 -9.66 -15.22 2.16
N VAL A 143 -8.42 -14.83 2.51
CA VAL A 143 -7.24 -15.68 2.26
C VAL A 143 -7.38 -17.01 2.99
N PRO A 144 -7.25 -18.16 2.30
CA PRO A 144 -7.36 -19.46 2.93
C PRO A 144 -6.33 -19.68 4.04
N GLU A 145 -6.76 -20.37 5.10
CA GLU A 145 -5.90 -20.73 6.23
C GLU A 145 -4.60 -21.40 5.77
N GLY A 146 -3.48 -21.04 6.39
CA GLY A 146 -2.16 -21.58 6.09
C GLY A 146 -1.46 -20.95 4.89
N ARG A 147 -2.14 -20.09 4.10
CA ARG A 147 -1.52 -19.37 2.96
C ARG A 147 -0.74 -18.14 3.38
N MET A 148 -0.99 -17.64 4.59
CA MET A 148 -0.25 -16.55 5.24
C MET A 148 0.34 -17.02 6.57
N PRO A 149 1.42 -16.37 7.08
CA PRO A 149 1.86 -16.55 8.45
C PRO A 149 0.77 -16.12 9.44
N GLY A 150 0.73 -16.71 10.65
CA GLY A 150 -0.16 -16.29 11.71
C GLY A 150 0.09 -14.84 12.15
N GLY A 151 -0.94 -14.18 12.68
CA GLY A 151 -0.84 -12.82 13.24
C GLY A 151 -1.03 -11.67 12.27
N TYR A 152 -1.09 -11.90 10.95
CA TYR A 152 -1.23 -10.82 9.96
C TYR A 152 -2.62 -10.21 9.91
N VAL A 153 -3.66 -11.00 10.16
CA VAL A 153 -5.04 -10.50 10.24
C VAL A 153 -5.19 -9.60 11.45
N GLU A 154 -4.63 -10.00 12.59
CA GLU A 154 -4.62 -9.22 13.83
C GLU A 154 -3.80 -7.95 13.68
N TRP A 155 -2.59 -8.04 13.09
CA TRP A 155 -1.77 -6.88 12.77
C TRP A 155 -2.54 -5.87 11.91
N PHE A 156 -3.17 -6.33 10.83
CA PHE A 156 -3.93 -5.46 9.94
C PHE A 156 -5.13 -4.83 10.64
N GLY A 157 -5.83 -5.61 11.49
CA GLY A 157 -6.90 -5.12 12.34
C GLY A 157 -6.44 -4.00 13.27
N ALA A 158 -5.32 -4.20 13.97
CA ALA A 158 -4.71 -3.18 14.83
C ALA A 158 -4.29 -1.94 14.04
N LEU A 159 -3.63 -2.12 12.88
CA LEU A 159 -3.20 -1.04 12.00
C LEU A 159 -4.37 -0.15 11.53
N THR A 160 -5.53 -0.75 11.26
CA THR A 160 -6.70 -0.02 10.74
C THR A 160 -7.61 0.53 11.82
N SER A 161 -7.47 0.07 13.07
CA SER A 161 -8.26 0.52 14.23
C SER A 161 -7.61 1.68 14.98
N ALA A 162 -6.28 1.87 14.91
CA ALA A 162 -5.60 2.96 15.57
C ALA A 162 -5.94 4.31 14.91
N PRO A 163 -6.48 5.31 15.65
CA PRO A 163 -6.44 6.68 15.20
C PRO A 163 -4.98 7.06 15.00
N GLY A 164 -4.62 7.65 13.85
CA GLY A 164 -3.25 7.92 13.42
C GLY A 164 -2.35 8.38 14.57
N ALA A 165 -1.58 7.45 15.13
CA ALA A 165 -0.63 7.72 16.19
C ALA A 165 0.53 8.49 15.56
N GLY A 166 0.59 9.79 15.84
CA GLY A 166 1.85 10.50 15.80
C GLY A 166 2.82 9.78 16.72
N ALA A 167 3.97 9.39 16.22
CA ALA A 167 5.06 8.89 17.04
C ALA A 167 5.34 9.96 18.12
N GLU A 168 5.05 9.65 19.36
CA GLU A 168 5.63 10.35 20.51
C GLU A 168 7.12 10.03 20.48
N ASP A 169 7.89 11.03 20.11
CA ASP A 169 9.34 11.08 20.21
C ASP A 169 9.69 11.20 21.70
N THR A 170 9.63 10.07 22.42
CA THR A 170 10.11 9.94 23.79
C THR A 170 11.50 9.31 23.72
N ASP A 171 12.48 10.08 24.23
CA ASP A 171 13.85 9.73 24.59
C ASP A 171 14.99 10.22 23.69
N LEU A 172 15.21 11.54 23.74
CA LEU A 172 16.57 12.11 23.62
C LEU A 172 16.77 13.32 24.58
N GLU A 173 16.43 13.17 25.84
CA GLU A 173 16.87 14.11 26.90
C GLU A 173 17.34 13.37 28.14
N GLU A 174 18.48 12.66 28.06
CA GLU A 174 19.23 12.38 29.32
C GLU A 174 20.70 12.03 29.04
N THR A 175 21.48 12.95 28.49
CA THR A 175 22.96 12.86 28.56
C THR A 175 23.63 14.23 28.47
N SER A 176 23.19 15.21 29.28
CA SER A 176 23.95 16.48 29.39
C SER A 176 23.98 17.06 30.81
N ARG A 177 24.09 16.20 31.84
CA ARG A 177 24.39 16.68 33.20
C ARG A 177 25.29 15.70 33.94
N ARG A 178 26.52 15.50 33.49
CA ARG A 178 27.64 15.06 34.35
C ARG A 178 28.96 15.42 33.65
N SER A 179 29.40 16.65 33.82
CA SER A 179 30.82 17.04 33.83
C SER A 179 30.91 18.49 34.33
N THR A 180 30.98 18.63 35.60
CA THR A 180 31.71 19.68 36.33
C THR A 180 32.43 19.02 37.46
#